data_30ace1c0cc9b38fe211428f5ee2beadc
#
_entry.id   30ace1c0cc9b38fe211428f5ee2beadc
#
_cell.length_a   1.000
_cell.length_b   1.000
_cell.length_c   1.000
_cell.angle_alpha   90.00
_cell.angle_beta   90.00
_cell.angle_gamma   90.00
#
_symmetry.space_group_name_H-M   'P 1'
#
loop_
_entity.id
_entity.type
_entity.pdbx_description
1 polymer ?
#
loop_
_entity_poly.entity_id
_entity_poly.type
_entity_poly.pdbx_seq_one_letter_code
_entity_poly.pdbx_strand_id
1 'polypeptide(L)' 'MAKFDGIKGQELLDVEQSDSEVTLIFKDNRYLFVRLENGRIVCESVPE' A
#
# COMPACT_ATOMS: atom_id res chain seq x y z
N MET A 1 0.57 8.49 -15.84
CA MET A 1 1.41 7.71 -14.95
C MET A 1 0.55 6.89 -14.00
N ALA A 2 0.82 5.62 -13.86
CA ALA A 2 0.01 4.78 -12.99
C ALA A 2 0.33 5.08 -11.53
N LYS A 3 -0.71 5.03 -10.69
CA LYS A 3 -0.60 5.37 -9.28
C LYS A 3 0.39 4.50 -8.53
N PHE A 4 0.52 3.23 -8.96
CA PHE A 4 1.33 2.27 -8.22
C PHE A 4 2.66 1.95 -8.89
N ASP A 5 3.08 2.76 -9.87
CA ASP A 5 4.33 2.49 -10.57
C ASP A 5 5.54 2.47 -9.64
N GLY A 6 5.50 3.28 -8.58
CA GLY A 6 6.61 3.36 -7.64
C GLY A 6 6.82 2.11 -6.80
N ILE A 7 5.80 1.28 -6.65
CA ILE A 7 5.89 0.07 -5.83
C ILE A 7 5.94 -1.20 -6.65
N LYS A 8 5.62 -1.13 -7.92
CA LYS A 8 5.69 -2.32 -8.78
C LYS A 8 7.15 -2.78 -8.89
N GLY A 9 7.37 -4.05 -8.67
CA GLY A 9 8.71 -4.62 -8.75
C GLY A 9 9.57 -4.39 -7.52
N GLN A 10 9.08 -3.68 -6.52
CA GLN A 10 9.82 -3.47 -5.28
C GLN A 10 9.71 -4.69 -4.37
N GLU A 11 10.73 -4.87 -3.58
CA GLU A 11 10.76 -5.98 -2.62
C GLU A 11 9.84 -5.68 -1.45
N LEU A 12 8.98 -6.64 -1.10
CA LEU A 12 8.10 -6.52 0.05
C LEU A 12 8.89 -6.87 1.31
N LEU A 13 8.92 -5.96 2.27
CA LEU A 13 9.68 -6.15 3.50
C LEU A 13 8.81 -6.57 4.67
N ASP A 14 7.60 -6.06 4.76
CA ASP A 14 6.75 -6.34 5.91
C ASP A 14 5.29 -6.10 5.54
N VAL A 15 4.40 -6.68 6.33
CA VAL A 15 2.96 -6.52 6.15
C VAL A 15 2.33 -6.30 7.52
N GLU A 16 1.52 -5.27 7.64
CA GLU A 16 0.75 -5.00 8.86
C GLU A 16 -0.73 -5.00 8.52
N GLN A 17 -1.52 -5.52 9.42
CA GLN A 17 -2.96 -5.66 9.19
C GLN A 17 -3.73 -5.24 10.43
N SER A 18 -4.80 -4.49 10.23
CA SER A 18 -5.77 -4.21 11.27
C SER A 18 -7.15 -4.63 10.77
N ASP A 19 -8.21 -4.25 11.50
CA ASP A 19 -9.56 -4.72 11.18
C ASP A 19 -10.03 -4.30 9.79
N SER A 20 -9.63 -3.10 9.36
CA SER A 20 -10.12 -2.58 8.09
C SER A 20 -9.01 -1.99 7.24
N GLU A 21 -7.75 -2.32 7.57
CA GLU A 21 -6.63 -1.74 6.86
C GLU A 21 -5.48 -2.72 6.78
N VAL A 22 -4.81 -2.73 5.64
CA VAL A 22 -3.58 -3.49 5.42
C VAL A 22 -2.52 -2.51 4.94
N THR A 23 -1.33 -2.58 5.55
CA THR A 23 -0.19 -1.77 5.15
C THR A 23 0.89 -2.70 4.64
N LEU A 24 1.31 -2.48 3.42
CA LEU A 24 2.39 -3.25 2.79
C LEU A 24 3.61 -2.33 2.74
N ILE A 25 4.71 -2.80 3.31
CA ILE A 25 5.93 -2.01 3.44
C ILE A 25 6.96 -2.56 2.47
N PHE A 26 7.40 -1.71 1.56
CA PHE A 26 8.34 -2.08 0.52
C PHE A 26 9.70 -1.42 0.74
N LYS A 27 10.67 -1.90 0.00
CA LYS A 27 12.01 -1.35 0.02
C LYS A 27 12.00 0.13 -0.37
N ASP A 28 13.01 0.87 0.07
CA ASP A 28 13.19 2.30 -0.23
C ASP A 28 12.10 3.18 0.36
N ASN A 29 11.60 2.80 1.55
CA ASN A 29 10.60 3.58 2.28
C ASN A 29 9.32 3.79 1.48
N ARG A 30 8.92 2.78 0.75
CA ARG A 30 7.69 2.82 -0.02
C ARG A 30 6.63 2.01 0.69
N TYR A 31 5.40 2.54 0.69
CA TYR A 31 4.29 1.94 1.42
C TYR A 31 3.07 1.88 0.53
N LEU A 32 2.28 0.85 0.72
CA LEU A 32 0.95 0.75 0.11
C LEU A 32 -0.06 0.57 1.22
N PHE A 33 -1.00 1.49 1.32
CA PHE A 33 -2.08 1.41 2.30
C PHE A 33 -3.34 0.99 1.58
N VAL A 34 -3.97 -0.08 2.07
CA VAL A 34 -5.24 -0.57 1.55
C VAL A 34 -6.21 -0.54 2.70
N ARG A 35 -7.30 0.19 2.54
CA ARG A 35 -8.28 0.26 3.61
C ARG A 35 -9.70 0.17 3.06
N LEU A 36 -10.61 -0.19 3.95
CA LEU A 36 -12.02 -0.33 3.62
C LEU A 36 -12.76 0.89 4.16
N GLU A 37 -13.42 1.64 3.28
CA GLU A 37 -14.20 2.80 3.64
C GLU A 37 -15.56 2.71 2.99
N ASN A 38 -16.60 2.72 3.81
CA ASN A 38 -17.99 2.70 3.33
C ASN A 38 -18.24 1.54 2.35
N GLY A 39 -17.67 0.37 2.64
CA GLY A 39 -17.84 -0.80 1.78
C GLY A 39 -16.99 -0.78 0.53
N ARG A 40 -16.04 0.15 0.42
CA ARG A 40 -15.17 0.26 -0.75
C ARG A 40 -13.72 0.10 -0.36
N ILE A 41 -12.96 -0.50 -1.25
CA ILE A 41 -11.52 -0.62 -1.08
C ILE A 41 -10.86 0.67 -1.57
N VAL A 42 -10.06 1.28 -0.70
CA VAL A 42 -9.31 2.49 -1.03
C VAL A 42 -7.83 2.18 -0.89
N CYS A 43 -7.07 2.48 -1.93
CA CYS A 43 -5.63 2.19 -1.96
C CYS A 43 -4.85 3.48 -2.12
N GLU A 44 -3.76 3.60 -1.35
CA GLU A 44 -2.84 4.72 -1.46
C GLU A 44 -1.41 4.23 -1.45
N SER A 45 -0.59 4.76 -2.31
CA SER A 45 0.84 4.46 -2.32
C SER A 45 1.62 5.70 -1.93
N VAL A 46 2.70 5.52 -1.16
CA VAL A 46 3.54 6.60 -0.67
C VAL A 46 5.00 6.18 -0.86
N PRO A 47 5.82 7.01 -1.44
CA PRO A 47 5.49 8.22 -2.22
C PRO A 47 4.88 7.84 -3.56
N GLU A 48 4.10 8.76 -4.09
CA GLU A 48 3.47 8.51 -5.39
C GLU A 48 4.46 8.64 -6.52
#